data_8bd04fcc97d852d3cb2a026ad7ed5711
#
_entry.id   8bd04fcc97d852d3cb2a026ad7ed5711
#
_cell.length_a   1.000
_cell.length_b   1.000
_cell.length_c   1.000
_cell.angle_alpha   90.00
_cell.angle_beta   90.00
_cell.angle_gamma   90.00
#
_symmetry.space_group_name_H-M   'P 1'
#
loop_
_entity.id
_entity.type
_entity.pdbx_description
1 polymer ?
#
loop_
_entity_poly.entity_id
_entity_poly.type
_entity_poly.pdbx_seq_one_letter_code
_entity_poly.pdbx_strand_id
1 'polypeptide(L)'
;MEKQIEQLKEQLQKQEKLASLGLLSAGIAHEIQNPLNFVINFSKMNNKLLSDLEELVSANANKLSENDREELDDIVSDLKDNMGKIAEHGERAISIIRGILLVSRGKEGEFIPSDICKIVKEYTWLSYHAMRANHKGFNVSIYEQYEDGLPMIMVIPQDISRAILNLMNNAFYAVLEKTKSSDANYKPEVSVSVSSRDKAISIVIADNGEGMTDEVKQRLYEHFFTTKPIGHGTGLGMGIVKDIIENRHHGSISFNSTLHQGTTFTITIPIRK
;
A
#
# COMPACT_ATOMS: atom_id res chain seq x y z
N MET A 1 3.22 15.45 36.37
CA MET A 1 1.77 15.61 36.21
C MET A 1 1.44 16.59 35.07
N GLU A 2 1.94 17.83 35.05
CA GLU A 2 1.70 18.80 33.98
C GLU A 2 2.16 18.33 32.59
N LYS A 3 3.35 17.76 32.44
CA LYS A 3 3.83 17.18 31.16
C LYS A 3 2.94 16.04 30.64
N GLN A 4 2.37 15.24 31.50
CA GLN A 4 1.45 14.17 31.11
C GLN A 4 0.09 14.72 30.66
N ILE A 5 -0.39 15.80 31.30
CA ILE A 5 -1.62 16.49 30.92
C ILE A 5 -1.44 17.18 29.55
N GLU A 6 -0.29 17.78 29.30
CA GLU A 6 0.05 18.41 28.01
C GLU A 6 0.12 17.38 26.86
N GLN A 7 0.76 16.25 27.11
CA GLN A 7 0.80 15.14 26.14
C GLN A 7 -0.60 14.55 25.87
N LEU A 8 -1.43 14.42 26.90
CA LEU A 8 -2.82 13.96 26.75
C LEU A 8 -3.68 14.96 25.95
N LYS A 9 -3.48 16.26 26.17
CA LYS A 9 -4.16 17.32 25.42
C LYS A 9 -3.74 17.34 23.94
N GLU A 10 -2.46 17.18 23.64
CA GLU A 10 -1.97 17.06 22.27
C GLU A 10 -2.53 15.81 21.58
N GLN A 11 -2.60 14.68 22.27
CA GLN A 11 -3.21 13.46 21.75
C GLN A 11 -4.72 13.61 21.50
N LEU A 12 -5.45 14.25 22.42
CA LEU A 12 -6.86 14.56 22.26
C LEU A 12 -7.12 15.50 21.07
N GLN A 13 -6.35 16.56 20.92
CA GLN A 13 -6.45 17.46 19.77
C GLN A 13 -6.11 16.78 18.45
N LYS A 14 -5.13 15.86 18.43
CA LYS A 14 -4.83 15.03 17.26
C LYS A 14 -5.98 14.08 16.93
N GLN A 15 -6.58 13.46 17.94
CA GLN A 15 -7.73 12.57 17.75
C GLN A 15 -8.99 13.33 17.30
N GLU A 16 -9.27 14.51 17.84
CA GLU A 16 -10.38 15.36 17.40
C GLU A 16 -10.19 15.84 15.95
N LYS A 17 -8.98 16.25 15.55
CA LYS A 17 -8.66 16.58 14.16
C LYS A 17 -8.84 15.39 13.23
N LEU A 18 -8.39 14.20 13.62
CA LEU A 18 -8.55 12.98 12.83
C LEU A 18 -10.02 12.53 12.77
N ALA A 19 -10.78 12.63 13.86
CA ALA A 19 -12.19 12.31 13.88
C ALA A 19 -13.04 13.30 13.06
N SER A 20 -12.73 14.59 13.11
CA SER A 20 -13.37 15.63 12.28
C SER A 20 -13.06 15.44 10.79
N LEU A 21 -11.80 15.11 10.44
CA LEU A 21 -11.43 14.71 9.08
C LEU A 21 -12.21 13.45 8.64
N GLY A 22 -12.48 12.56 9.57
CA GLY A 22 -13.12 11.28 9.33
C GLY A 22 -14.57 11.38 8.88
N LEU A 23 -15.35 12.21 9.51
CA LEU A 23 -16.79 12.35 9.24
C LEU A 23 -17.07 13.08 7.91
N LEU A 24 -16.23 14.07 7.57
CA LEU A 24 -16.34 14.84 6.33
C LEU A 24 -15.73 14.11 5.12
N SER A 25 -14.81 13.17 5.37
CA SER A 25 -13.97 12.61 4.30
C SER A 25 -14.67 11.60 3.40
N ALA A 26 -15.69 10.87 3.86
CA ALA A 26 -16.27 9.80 3.04
C ALA A 26 -17.10 10.34 1.86
N GLY A 27 -17.90 11.38 2.07
CA GLY A 27 -18.65 12.05 1.01
C GLY A 27 -17.74 12.86 0.09
N ILE A 28 -16.88 13.69 0.68
CA ILE A 28 -15.93 14.54 -0.06
C ILE A 28 -14.94 13.70 -0.87
N ALA A 29 -14.46 12.59 -0.33
CA ALA A 29 -13.55 11.73 -1.06
C ALA A 29 -14.18 11.12 -2.31
N HIS A 30 -15.45 10.70 -2.24
CA HIS A 30 -16.18 10.19 -3.40
C HIS A 30 -16.41 11.30 -4.44
N GLU A 31 -16.72 12.52 -3.98
CA GLU A 31 -16.89 13.68 -4.83
C GLU A 31 -15.59 14.17 -5.48
N ILE A 32 -14.42 13.98 -4.83
CA ILE A 32 -13.12 14.30 -5.41
C ILE A 32 -12.61 13.17 -6.33
N GLN A 33 -12.88 11.90 -6.01
CA GLN A 33 -12.50 10.78 -6.87
C GLN A 33 -13.17 10.85 -8.24
N ASN A 34 -14.41 11.32 -8.31
CA ASN A 34 -15.14 11.41 -9.56
C ASN A 34 -14.47 12.32 -10.60
N PRO A 35 -14.18 13.62 -10.34
CA PRO A 35 -13.48 14.47 -11.29
C PRO A 35 -12.05 13.98 -11.60
N LEU A 36 -11.34 13.39 -10.62
CA LEU A 36 -10.02 12.82 -10.87
C LEU A 36 -10.06 11.62 -11.81
N ASN A 37 -11.07 10.75 -11.69
CA ASN A 37 -11.27 9.65 -12.65
C ASN A 37 -11.51 10.18 -14.08
N PHE A 38 -12.25 11.29 -14.24
CA PHE A 38 -12.39 11.93 -15.55
C PHE A 38 -11.07 12.45 -16.09
N VAL A 39 -10.26 13.14 -15.25
CA VAL A 39 -8.94 13.64 -15.65
C VAL A 39 -8.03 12.49 -16.10
N ILE A 40 -7.98 11.40 -15.37
CA ILE A 40 -7.19 10.20 -15.71
C ILE A 40 -7.68 9.58 -17.02
N ASN A 41 -8.98 9.41 -17.17
CA ASN A 41 -9.57 8.78 -18.34
C ASN A 41 -9.36 9.61 -19.61
N PHE A 42 -9.55 10.93 -19.52
CA PHE A 42 -9.28 11.84 -20.63
C PHE A 42 -7.78 11.89 -20.99
N SER A 43 -6.89 11.85 -19.97
CA SER A 43 -5.45 11.78 -20.23
C SER A 43 -5.07 10.49 -20.98
N LYS A 44 -5.62 9.32 -20.55
CA LYS A 44 -5.41 8.04 -21.22
C LYS A 44 -5.98 8.02 -22.66
N MET A 45 -7.13 8.67 -22.86
CA MET A 45 -7.74 8.79 -24.19
C MET A 45 -6.92 9.70 -25.11
N ASN A 46 -6.41 10.82 -24.59
CA ASN A 46 -5.54 11.70 -25.36
C ASN A 46 -4.23 11.00 -25.77
N ASN A 47 -3.64 10.16 -24.91
CA ASN A 47 -2.48 9.35 -25.28
C ASN A 47 -2.77 8.41 -26.47
N LYS A 48 -3.99 7.87 -26.56
CA LYS A 48 -4.39 7.06 -27.71
C LYS A 48 -4.52 7.91 -28.97
N LEU A 49 -5.16 9.09 -28.88
CA LEU A 49 -5.27 10.02 -30.01
C LEU A 49 -3.90 10.52 -30.51
N LEU A 50 -2.94 10.73 -29.60
CA LEU A 50 -1.56 11.06 -29.96
C LEU A 50 -0.87 9.91 -30.70
N SER A 51 -1.13 8.67 -30.33
CA SER A 51 -0.62 7.49 -31.06
C SER A 51 -1.24 7.39 -32.46
N ASP A 52 -2.55 7.64 -32.60
CA ASP A 52 -3.23 7.69 -33.89
C ASP A 52 -2.66 8.82 -34.79
N LEU A 53 -2.30 9.98 -34.17
CA LEU A 53 -1.64 11.08 -34.87
C LEU A 53 -0.24 10.71 -35.35
N GLU A 54 0.58 10.03 -34.52
CA GLU A 54 1.90 9.51 -34.95
C GLU A 54 1.80 8.59 -36.16
N GLU A 55 0.80 7.69 -36.17
CA GLU A 55 0.57 6.79 -37.31
C GLU A 55 0.23 7.59 -38.57
N LEU A 56 -0.62 8.63 -38.46
CA LEU A 56 -0.99 9.50 -39.57
C LEU A 56 0.21 10.31 -40.11
N VAL A 57 1.04 10.86 -39.23
CA VAL A 57 2.27 11.59 -39.58
C VAL A 57 3.25 10.64 -40.31
N SER A 58 3.45 9.46 -39.77
CA SER A 58 4.33 8.43 -40.37
C SER A 58 3.82 8.00 -41.73
N ALA A 59 2.52 7.81 -41.91
CA ALA A 59 1.92 7.44 -43.20
C ALA A 59 2.03 8.54 -44.26
N ASN A 60 2.19 9.79 -43.87
CA ASN A 60 2.34 10.95 -44.78
C ASN A 60 3.75 11.55 -44.76
N ALA A 61 4.74 10.83 -44.25
CA ALA A 61 6.12 11.31 -44.09
C ALA A 61 6.71 11.89 -45.40
N ASN A 62 6.31 11.34 -46.57
CA ASN A 62 6.76 11.79 -47.89
C ASN A 62 6.22 13.20 -48.29
N LYS A 63 5.25 13.74 -47.55
CA LYS A 63 4.60 15.04 -47.83
C LYS A 63 5.11 16.14 -46.89
N LEU A 64 5.87 15.79 -45.89
CA LEU A 64 6.43 16.72 -44.90
C LEU A 64 7.91 16.94 -45.20
N SER A 65 8.41 18.13 -44.92
CA SER A 65 9.85 18.38 -44.85
C SER A 65 10.46 17.63 -43.67
N GLU A 66 11.76 17.31 -43.75
CA GLU A 66 12.47 16.62 -42.66
C GLU A 66 12.37 17.41 -41.35
N ASN A 67 12.50 18.74 -41.40
CA ASN A 67 12.40 19.64 -40.28
C ASN A 67 10.99 19.68 -39.64
N ASP A 68 9.91 19.71 -40.48
CA ASP A 68 8.54 19.69 -39.99
C ASP A 68 8.19 18.35 -39.32
N ARG A 69 8.79 17.27 -39.79
CA ARG A 69 8.60 15.94 -39.20
C ARG A 69 9.29 15.82 -37.85
N GLU A 70 10.53 16.28 -37.73
CA GLU A 70 11.24 16.29 -36.43
C GLU A 70 10.49 17.15 -35.41
N GLU A 71 10.01 18.34 -35.80
CA GLU A 71 9.23 19.23 -34.92
C GLU A 71 7.91 18.58 -34.49
N LEU A 72 7.21 17.88 -35.38
CA LEU A 72 5.97 17.15 -35.04
C LEU A 72 6.24 15.97 -34.10
N ASP A 73 7.29 15.19 -34.34
CA ASP A 73 7.67 14.07 -33.49
C ASP A 73 8.01 14.54 -32.06
N ASP A 74 8.73 15.66 -31.92
CA ASP A 74 9.06 16.29 -30.64
C ASP A 74 7.79 16.76 -29.91
N ILE A 75 6.89 17.47 -30.59
CA ILE A 75 5.63 17.96 -30.01
C ILE A 75 4.75 16.78 -29.52
N VAL A 76 4.62 15.73 -30.33
CA VAL A 76 3.81 14.56 -29.97
C VAL A 76 4.42 13.83 -28.79
N SER A 77 5.75 13.69 -28.75
CA SER A 77 6.48 13.10 -27.62
C SER A 77 6.25 13.88 -26.34
N ASP A 78 6.39 15.20 -26.37
CA ASP A 78 6.15 16.08 -25.21
C ASP A 78 4.70 16.01 -24.71
N LEU A 79 3.74 15.96 -25.63
CA LEU A 79 2.33 15.82 -25.26
C LEU A 79 2.03 14.47 -24.62
N LYS A 80 2.61 13.37 -25.11
CA LYS A 80 2.49 12.04 -24.49
C LYS A 80 3.05 12.02 -23.09
N ASP A 81 4.24 12.59 -22.90
CA ASP A 81 4.86 12.69 -21.58
C ASP A 81 4.01 13.49 -20.61
N ASN A 82 3.47 14.61 -21.05
CA ASN A 82 2.59 15.44 -20.23
C ASN A 82 1.28 14.71 -19.87
N MET A 83 0.66 14.02 -20.81
CA MET A 83 -0.53 13.21 -20.54
C MET A 83 -0.22 12.06 -19.57
N GLY A 84 0.94 11.43 -19.69
CA GLY A 84 1.43 10.41 -18.75
C GLY A 84 1.54 10.98 -17.32
N LYS A 85 2.17 12.13 -17.16
CA LYS A 85 2.30 12.82 -15.87
C LYS A 85 0.94 13.21 -15.27
N ILE A 86 0.01 13.71 -16.08
CA ILE A 86 -1.34 14.08 -15.63
C ILE A 86 -2.08 12.84 -15.10
N ALA A 87 -2.03 11.72 -15.82
CA ALA A 87 -2.64 10.46 -15.37
C ALA A 87 -2.02 9.97 -14.05
N GLU A 88 -0.69 9.97 -13.95
CA GLU A 88 0.06 9.56 -12.75
C GLU A 88 -0.31 10.42 -11.52
N HIS A 89 -0.32 11.73 -11.65
CA HIS A 89 -0.70 12.63 -10.56
C HIS A 89 -2.17 12.48 -10.16
N GLY A 90 -3.06 12.20 -11.10
CA GLY A 90 -4.47 11.89 -10.84
C GLY A 90 -4.61 10.59 -10.03
N GLU A 91 -3.93 9.53 -10.42
CA GLU A 91 -3.91 8.24 -9.70
C GLU A 91 -3.33 8.39 -8.29
N ARG A 92 -2.28 9.19 -8.13
CA ARG A 92 -1.71 9.53 -6.82
C ARG A 92 -2.73 10.24 -5.92
N ALA A 93 -3.43 11.23 -6.44
CA ALA A 93 -4.45 11.96 -5.67
C ALA A 93 -5.57 11.02 -5.20
N ILE A 94 -6.05 10.12 -6.07
CA ILE A 94 -7.03 9.08 -5.71
C ILE A 94 -6.47 8.16 -4.62
N SER A 95 -5.22 7.75 -4.71
CA SER A 95 -4.56 6.89 -3.73
C SER A 95 -4.48 7.58 -2.35
N ILE A 96 -4.12 8.87 -2.31
CA ILE A 96 -4.09 9.66 -1.08
C ILE A 96 -5.50 9.76 -0.47
N ILE A 97 -6.51 10.06 -1.27
CA ILE A 97 -7.92 10.13 -0.82
C ILE A 97 -8.39 8.80 -0.26
N ARG A 98 -8.09 7.70 -0.93
CA ARG A 98 -8.38 6.34 -0.41
C ARG A 98 -7.66 6.07 0.90
N GLY A 99 -6.38 6.50 1.02
CA GLY A 99 -5.61 6.43 2.27
C GLY A 99 -6.29 7.20 3.41
N ILE A 100 -6.73 8.43 3.16
CA ILE A 100 -7.48 9.26 4.13
C ILE A 100 -8.80 8.59 4.52
N LEU A 101 -9.55 8.05 3.55
CA LEU A 101 -10.77 7.29 3.81
C LEU A 101 -10.54 6.04 4.66
N LEU A 102 -9.42 5.38 4.46
CA LEU A 102 -9.02 4.22 5.24
C LEU A 102 -8.69 4.61 6.70
N VAL A 103 -8.10 5.77 6.94
CA VAL A 103 -7.90 6.34 8.29
C VAL A 103 -9.24 6.77 8.89
N SER A 104 -10.11 7.38 8.09
CA SER A 104 -11.40 7.94 8.48
C SER A 104 -12.48 6.90 8.80
N ARG A 105 -12.51 5.77 8.12
CA ARG A 105 -13.44 4.64 8.38
C ARG A 105 -13.15 3.88 9.68
N GLY A 106 -12.34 4.43 10.56
CA GLY A 106 -12.02 3.91 11.89
C GLY A 106 -13.16 3.99 12.91
N LYS A 107 -14.43 4.01 12.48
CA LYS A 107 -15.58 3.89 13.39
C LYS A 107 -16.19 2.50 13.31
N GLU A 108 -16.26 1.88 14.52
CA GLU A 108 -17.19 0.82 14.88
C GLU A 108 -17.01 -0.55 14.20
N GLY A 109 -15.77 -1.10 14.24
CA GLY A 109 -15.67 -2.54 14.25
C GLY A 109 -15.97 -3.06 15.66
N GLU A 110 -16.86 -4.02 15.78
CA GLU A 110 -17.10 -4.71 17.01
C GLU A 110 -16.03 -5.76 17.26
N PHE A 111 -15.57 -5.88 18.51
CA PHE A 111 -14.69 -6.98 18.91
C PHE A 111 -15.51 -8.26 18.92
N ILE A 112 -15.19 -9.19 18.04
CA ILE A 112 -15.86 -10.50 17.96
C ILE A 112 -14.84 -11.64 18.03
N PRO A 113 -15.24 -12.81 18.57
CA PRO A 113 -14.39 -13.99 18.53
C PRO A 113 -14.04 -14.35 17.08
N SER A 114 -12.75 -14.38 16.75
CA SER A 114 -12.30 -14.54 15.37
C SER A 114 -11.15 -15.53 15.26
N ASP A 115 -11.18 -16.31 14.19
CA ASP A 115 -10.11 -17.21 13.79
C ASP A 115 -9.04 -16.41 13.03
N ILE A 116 -7.91 -16.16 13.68
CA ILE A 116 -6.81 -15.38 13.10
C ILE A 116 -6.15 -16.10 11.93
N CYS A 117 -6.00 -17.42 12.02
CA CYS A 117 -5.41 -18.20 10.93
C CYS A 117 -6.23 -18.04 9.63
N LYS A 118 -7.55 -18.10 9.75
CA LYS A 118 -8.45 -17.92 8.61
C LYS A 118 -8.33 -16.52 8.01
N ILE A 119 -8.32 -15.46 8.84
CA ILE A 119 -8.16 -14.09 8.38
C ILE A 119 -6.80 -13.92 7.67
N VAL A 120 -5.72 -14.34 8.30
CA VAL A 120 -4.36 -14.20 7.74
C VAL A 120 -4.27 -14.94 6.41
N LYS A 121 -4.74 -16.18 6.33
CA LYS A 121 -4.74 -16.98 5.10
C LYS A 121 -5.52 -16.30 3.98
N GLU A 122 -6.76 -15.90 4.25
CA GLU A 122 -7.63 -15.26 3.25
C GLU A 122 -6.99 -14.00 2.67
N TYR A 123 -6.47 -13.11 3.51
CA TYR A 123 -5.94 -11.83 3.06
C TYR A 123 -4.51 -11.93 2.49
N THR A 124 -3.74 -12.96 2.84
CA THR A 124 -2.49 -13.32 2.14
C THR A 124 -2.77 -13.64 0.67
N TRP A 125 -3.72 -14.54 0.40
CA TRP A 125 -4.06 -14.93 -0.95
C TRP A 125 -4.76 -13.82 -1.74
N LEU A 126 -5.61 -13.04 -1.07
CA LEU A 126 -6.24 -11.86 -1.70
C LEU A 126 -5.18 -10.86 -2.19
N SER A 127 -4.19 -10.55 -1.35
CA SER A 127 -3.08 -9.65 -1.71
C SER A 127 -2.24 -10.21 -2.86
N TYR A 128 -1.96 -11.52 -2.85
CA TYR A 128 -1.22 -12.18 -3.92
C TYR A 128 -1.94 -12.08 -5.27
N HIS A 129 -3.23 -12.40 -5.29
CA HIS A 129 -4.03 -12.34 -6.53
C HIS A 129 -4.15 -10.90 -7.05
N ALA A 130 -4.33 -9.92 -6.16
CA ALA A 130 -4.35 -8.52 -6.54
C ALA A 130 -3.02 -8.06 -7.16
N MET A 131 -1.89 -8.46 -6.55
CA MET A 131 -0.56 -8.14 -7.09
C MET A 131 -0.34 -8.79 -8.45
N ARG A 132 -0.71 -10.05 -8.61
CA ARG A 132 -0.59 -10.78 -9.87
C ARG A 132 -1.46 -10.21 -11.00
N ALA A 133 -2.65 -9.71 -10.66
CA ALA A 133 -3.53 -9.05 -11.64
C ALA A 133 -2.93 -7.74 -12.18
N ASN A 134 -2.21 -7.00 -11.33
CA ASN A 134 -1.61 -5.71 -11.69
C ASN A 134 -0.21 -5.84 -12.34
N HIS A 135 0.49 -6.96 -12.12
CA HIS A 135 1.85 -7.18 -12.60
C HIS A 135 1.93 -8.50 -13.37
N LYS A 136 1.84 -8.44 -14.70
CA LYS A 136 1.98 -9.62 -15.57
C LYS A 136 3.33 -10.31 -15.34
N GLY A 137 3.29 -11.61 -15.03
CA GLY A 137 4.50 -12.41 -14.78
C GLY A 137 4.97 -12.38 -13.32
N PHE A 138 4.30 -11.65 -12.41
CA PHE A 138 4.61 -11.74 -10.99
C PHE A 138 4.38 -13.15 -10.47
N ASN A 139 5.43 -13.74 -9.93
CA ASN A 139 5.39 -15.06 -9.29
C ASN A 139 6.26 -15.02 -8.03
N VAL A 140 5.74 -15.57 -6.93
CA VAL A 140 6.41 -15.62 -5.63
C VAL A 140 6.05 -16.92 -4.93
N SER A 141 7.01 -17.54 -4.27
CA SER A 141 6.76 -18.68 -3.40
C SER A 141 6.20 -18.19 -2.07
N ILE A 142 5.02 -18.68 -1.69
CA ILE A 142 4.39 -18.34 -0.41
C ILE A 142 4.48 -19.54 0.50
N TYR A 143 5.16 -19.40 1.64
CA TYR A 143 5.27 -20.41 2.66
C TYR A 143 4.34 -20.07 3.82
N GLU A 144 3.39 -20.94 4.09
CA GLU A 144 2.38 -20.76 5.15
C GLU A 144 2.59 -21.77 6.26
N GLN A 145 2.63 -21.31 7.51
CA GLN A 145 2.71 -22.15 8.70
C GLN A 145 1.73 -21.66 9.76
N TYR A 146 0.68 -22.41 9.98
CA TYR A 146 -0.34 -22.12 10.97
C TYR A 146 -0.34 -23.18 12.05
N GLU A 147 -0.24 -22.75 13.31
CA GLU A 147 -0.33 -23.67 14.47
C GLU A 147 -1.78 -24.17 14.61
N ASP A 148 -1.94 -25.47 14.76
CA ASP A 148 -3.25 -26.09 14.93
C ASP A 148 -3.84 -25.81 16.31
N GLY A 149 -5.18 -25.69 16.35
CA GLY A 149 -5.90 -25.58 17.63
C GLY A 149 -5.78 -24.22 18.33
N LEU A 150 -5.38 -23.17 17.62
CA LEU A 150 -5.35 -21.82 18.17
C LEU A 150 -6.75 -21.36 18.61
N PRO A 151 -6.85 -20.66 19.76
CA PRO A 151 -8.15 -20.19 20.24
C PRO A 151 -8.68 -19.06 19.35
N MET A 152 -10.00 -18.95 19.27
CA MET A 152 -10.65 -17.72 18.81
C MET A 152 -10.29 -16.58 19.76
N ILE A 153 -9.92 -15.43 19.22
CA ILE A 153 -9.59 -14.25 20.03
C ILE A 153 -10.49 -13.06 19.69
N MET A 154 -10.72 -12.22 20.69
CA MET A 154 -11.53 -11.00 20.52
C MET A 154 -10.74 -9.96 19.75
N VAL A 155 -11.12 -9.72 18.49
CA VAL A 155 -10.53 -8.70 17.60
C VAL A 155 -11.61 -8.04 16.77
N ILE A 156 -11.26 -6.97 16.10
CA ILE A 156 -12.04 -6.35 15.02
C ILE A 156 -11.55 -6.95 13.70
N PRO A 157 -12.28 -7.88 13.04
CA PRO A 157 -11.78 -8.61 11.89
C PRO A 157 -11.34 -7.70 10.73
N GLN A 158 -12.10 -6.62 10.48
CA GLN A 158 -11.80 -5.66 9.42
C GLN A 158 -10.47 -4.94 9.65
N ASP A 159 -10.13 -4.65 10.90
CA ASP A 159 -8.87 -4.03 11.26
C ASP A 159 -7.71 -4.98 11.05
N ILE A 160 -7.83 -6.22 11.53
CA ILE A 160 -6.79 -7.23 11.34
C ILE A 160 -6.60 -7.51 9.85
N SER A 161 -7.68 -7.68 9.10
CA SER A 161 -7.63 -7.85 7.64
C SER A 161 -6.87 -6.72 6.96
N ARG A 162 -7.12 -5.48 7.37
CA ARG A 162 -6.46 -4.29 6.84
C ARG A 162 -4.98 -4.23 7.19
N ALA A 163 -4.61 -4.63 8.43
CA ALA A 163 -3.22 -4.72 8.83
C ALA A 163 -2.48 -5.76 8.00
N ILE A 164 -3.06 -6.95 7.81
CA ILE A 164 -2.47 -8.02 6.98
C ILE A 164 -2.33 -7.59 5.52
N LEU A 165 -3.37 -6.98 4.93
CA LEU A 165 -3.30 -6.45 3.55
C LEU A 165 -2.13 -5.46 3.37
N ASN A 166 -1.94 -4.53 4.31
CA ASN A 166 -0.85 -3.56 4.23
C ASN A 166 0.52 -4.23 4.30
N LEU A 167 0.72 -5.18 5.21
CA LEU A 167 1.98 -5.89 5.37
C LEU A 167 2.27 -6.79 4.17
N MET A 168 1.28 -7.55 3.70
CA MET A 168 1.43 -8.43 2.53
C MET A 168 1.73 -7.64 1.25
N ASN A 169 1.03 -6.52 1.03
CA ASN A 169 1.30 -5.66 -0.11
C ASN A 169 2.71 -5.04 -0.05
N ASN A 170 3.24 -4.77 1.14
CA ASN A 170 4.62 -4.31 1.29
C ASN A 170 5.63 -5.43 1.02
N ALA A 171 5.40 -6.63 1.53
CA ALA A 171 6.24 -7.80 1.28
C ALA A 171 6.28 -8.15 -0.22
N PHE A 172 5.13 -8.27 -0.88
CA PHE A 172 5.06 -8.56 -2.31
C PHE A 172 5.70 -7.46 -3.16
N TYR A 173 5.53 -6.20 -2.78
CA TYR A 173 6.20 -5.10 -3.47
C TYR A 173 7.72 -5.18 -3.32
N ALA A 174 8.23 -5.47 -2.12
CA ALA A 174 9.66 -5.57 -1.86
C ALA A 174 10.33 -6.69 -2.68
N VAL A 175 9.69 -7.84 -2.79
CA VAL A 175 10.22 -8.94 -3.63
C VAL A 175 10.07 -8.65 -5.13
N LEU A 176 9.01 -7.96 -5.56
CA LEU A 176 8.84 -7.52 -6.94
C LEU A 176 9.94 -6.55 -7.36
N GLU A 177 10.25 -5.54 -6.53
CA GLU A 177 11.30 -4.57 -6.84
C GLU A 177 12.68 -5.26 -6.91
N LYS A 178 12.97 -6.14 -5.98
CA LYS A 178 14.22 -6.90 -6.00
C LYS A 178 14.35 -7.80 -7.24
N THR A 179 13.26 -8.37 -7.73
CA THR A 179 13.27 -9.16 -8.96
C THR A 179 13.74 -8.34 -10.18
N LYS A 180 13.49 -7.03 -10.19
CA LYS A 180 13.91 -6.15 -11.29
C LYS A 180 15.40 -5.84 -11.29
N SER A 181 16.04 -5.88 -10.13
CA SER A 181 17.45 -5.51 -9.90
C SER A 181 18.37 -6.69 -9.63
N SER A 182 17.82 -7.89 -9.43
CA SER A 182 18.58 -9.09 -9.05
C SER A 182 18.93 -9.98 -10.22
N ASP A 183 19.93 -10.84 -10.02
CA ASP A 183 20.33 -11.87 -10.97
C ASP A 183 19.23 -12.92 -11.20
N ALA A 184 19.33 -13.66 -12.32
CA ALA A 184 18.39 -14.73 -12.70
C ALA A 184 18.19 -15.84 -11.65
N ASN A 185 19.05 -15.91 -10.64
CA ASN A 185 19.00 -16.90 -9.56
C ASN A 185 18.13 -16.46 -8.36
N TYR A 186 17.70 -15.20 -8.30
CA TYR A 186 16.84 -14.74 -7.21
C TYR A 186 15.45 -15.37 -7.33
N LYS A 187 15.01 -16.00 -6.24
CA LYS A 187 13.68 -16.58 -6.11
C LYS A 187 12.88 -15.73 -5.12
N PRO A 188 11.85 -15.01 -5.56
CA PRO A 188 10.99 -14.25 -4.67
C PRO A 188 10.28 -15.17 -3.70
N GLU A 189 10.39 -14.88 -2.40
CA GLU A 189 9.79 -15.69 -1.33
C GLU A 189 9.15 -14.79 -0.29
N VAL A 190 7.96 -15.19 0.16
CA VAL A 190 7.25 -14.59 1.30
C VAL A 190 6.79 -15.70 2.21
N SER A 191 7.04 -15.58 3.50
CA SER A 191 6.56 -16.52 4.50
C SER A 191 5.59 -15.86 5.47
N VAL A 192 4.57 -16.61 5.86
CA VAL A 192 3.54 -16.18 6.82
C VAL A 192 3.36 -17.29 7.85
N SER A 193 3.46 -16.94 9.12
CA SER A 193 3.17 -17.88 10.18
C SER A 193 2.29 -17.28 11.27
N VAL A 194 1.47 -18.12 11.89
CA VAL A 194 0.62 -17.76 13.03
C VAL A 194 0.81 -18.81 14.11
N SER A 195 1.16 -18.36 15.30
CA SER A 195 1.39 -19.23 16.46
C SER A 195 0.91 -18.57 17.75
N SER A 196 0.81 -19.33 18.82
CA SER A 196 0.51 -18.83 20.16
C SER A 196 1.76 -18.84 21.03
N ARG A 197 2.04 -17.72 21.68
CA ARG A 197 3.10 -17.59 22.71
C ARG A 197 2.61 -16.69 23.85
N ASP A 198 2.90 -17.11 25.08
CA ASP A 198 2.73 -16.26 26.28
C ASP A 198 1.34 -15.59 26.40
N LYS A 199 0.27 -16.33 26.08
CA LYS A 199 -1.12 -15.84 26.07
C LYS A 199 -1.38 -14.77 25.01
N ALA A 200 -0.63 -14.77 23.93
CA ALA A 200 -0.81 -13.91 22.78
C ALA A 200 -0.72 -14.70 21.47
N ILE A 201 -1.41 -14.25 20.44
CA ILE A 201 -1.22 -14.73 19.06
C ILE A 201 -0.10 -13.92 18.43
N SER A 202 0.87 -14.62 17.85
CA SER A 202 1.96 -14.05 17.07
C SER A 202 1.73 -14.32 15.59
N ILE A 203 1.73 -13.25 14.78
CA ILE A 203 1.68 -13.31 13.32
C ILE A 203 3.02 -12.82 12.81
N VAL A 204 3.73 -13.63 12.05
CA VAL A 204 5.01 -13.26 11.44
C VAL A 204 4.86 -13.27 9.94
N ILE A 205 5.26 -12.17 9.30
CA ILE A 205 5.31 -12.02 7.84
C ILE A 205 6.74 -11.65 7.49
N ALA A 206 7.39 -12.50 6.68
CA ALA A 206 8.75 -12.25 6.24
C ALA A 206 8.86 -12.35 4.72
N ASP A 207 9.69 -11.49 4.15
CA ASP A 207 10.04 -11.47 2.75
C ASP A 207 11.57 -11.51 2.57
N ASN A 208 12.02 -11.96 1.41
CA ASN A 208 13.42 -11.91 1.01
C ASN A 208 13.69 -10.78 0.01
N GLY A 209 12.89 -9.71 0.07
CA GLY A 209 12.94 -8.55 -0.81
C GLY A 209 14.14 -7.63 -0.58
N GLU A 210 14.00 -6.36 -0.99
CA GLU A 210 15.08 -5.35 -0.88
C GLU A 210 15.46 -5.00 0.56
N GLY A 211 14.59 -5.23 1.54
CA GLY A 211 14.82 -4.75 2.90
C GLY A 211 14.79 -3.22 3.01
N MET A 212 15.32 -2.69 4.11
CA MET A 212 15.25 -1.26 4.43
C MET A 212 16.61 -0.70 4.88
N THR A 213 16.92 0.51 4.44
CA THR A 213 18.03 1.30 4.98
C THR A 213 17.69 1.79 6.39
N ASP A 214 18.70 2.22 7.16
CA ASP A 214 18.47 2.72 8.52
C ASP A 214 17.61 4.00 8.54
N GLU A 215 17.73 4.85 7.51
CA GLU A 215 16.87 6.01 7.35
C GLU A 215 15.38 5.61 7.17
N VAL A 216 15.12 4.63 6.32
CA VAL A 216 13.76 4.11 6.11
C VAL A 216 13.19 3.48 7.38
N LYS A 217 14.00 2.71 8.12
CA LYS A 217 13.58 2.11 9.39
C LYS A 217 13.14 3.14 10.42
N GLN A 218 13.89 4.26 10.54
CA GLN A 218 13.57 5.34 11.48
C GLN A 218 12.22 6.02 11.15
N ARG A 219 11.89 6.12 9.88
CA ARG A 219 10.72 6.84 9.38
C ARG A 219 9.53 5.93 9.01
N LEU A 220 9.66 4.61 9.21
CA LEU A 220 8.72 3.61 8.73
C LEU A 220 7.26 3.88 9.12
N TYR A 221 7.04 4.43 10.31
CA TYR A 221 5.70 4.72 10.84
C TYR A 221 5.26 6.19 10.69
N GLU A 222 6.10 7.04 10.06
CA GLU A 222 5.72 8.42 9.76
C GLU A 222 4.60 8.45 8.71
N HIS A 223 3.64 9.34 8.92
CA HIS A 223 2.55 9.52 7.97
C HIS A 223 3.06 10.15 6.68
N PHE A 224 2.57 9.63 5.54
CA PHE A 224 2.94 10.04 4.18
C PHE A 224 4.39 9.74 3.77
N PHE A 225 5.16 9.07 4.61
CA PHE A 225 6.48 8.60 4.23
C PHE A 225 6.38 7.33 3.36
N THR A 226 6.99 7.35 2.19
CA THR A 226 7.05 6.21 1.27
C THR A 226 8.29 6.28 0.40
N THR A 227 8.91 5.13 0.17
CA THR A 227 10.00 4.95 -0.79
C THR A 227 9.50 4.48 -2.16
N LYS A 228 8.21 4.18 -2.28
CA LYS A 228 7.59 3.75 -3.54
C LYS A 228 7.47 4.94 -4.49
N PRO A 229 7.58 4.71 -5.81
CA PRO A 229 7.35 5.75 -6.81
C PRO A 229 5.99 6.44 -6.63
N ILE A 230 5.88 7.61 -7.18
CA ILE A 230 4.66 8.42 -7.16
C ILE A 230 3.50 7.57 -7.71
N GLY A 231 2.37 7.54 -6.98
CA GLY A 231 1.20 6.72 -7.35
C GLY A 231 1.17 5.30 -6.78
N HIS A 232 2.30 4.72 -6.38
CA HIS A 232 2.40 3.34 -5.90
C HIS A 232 2.40 3.18 -4.37
N GLY A 233 2.51 4.28 -3.63
CA GLY A 233 2.50 4.27 -2.16
C GLY A 233 1.84 5.51 -1.57
N THR A 234 0.95 5.33 -0.60
CA THR A 234 0.31 6.44 0.13
C THR A 234 1.14 6.95 1.31
N GLY A 235 2.11 6.15 1.77
CA GLY A 235 2.86 6.41 3.00
C GLY A 235 2.03 6.34 4.28
N LEU A 236 0.81 5.81 4.22
CA LEU A 236 -0.09 5.69 5.37
C LEU A 236 -0.19 4.27 5.93
N GLY A 237 0.16 3.27 5.12
CA GLY A 237 -0.07 1.86 5.43
C GLY A 237 0.54 1.41 6.75
N MET A 238 1.81 1.73 7.01
CA MET A 238 2.51 1.28 8.22
C MET A 238 2.04 2.03 9.47
N GLY A 239 1.74 3.32 9.37
CA GLY A 239 1.11 4.08 10.46
C GLY A 239 -0.25 3.50 10.86
N ILE A 240 -1.05 3.09 9.87
CA ILE A 240 -2.34 2.40 10.09
C ILE A 240 -2.15 1.05 10.78
N VAL A 241 -1.19 0.24 10.33
CA VAL A 241 -0.90 -1.07 10.97
C VAL A 241 -0.54 -0.87 12.43
N LYS A 242 0.34 0.08 12.72
CA LYS A 242 0.74 0.39 14.10
C LYS A 242 -0.46 0.82 14.96
N ASP A 243 -1.29 1.73 14.45
CA ASP A 243 -2.50 2.18 15.15
C ASP A 243 -3.47 1.03 15.45
N ILE A 244 -3.75 0.20 14.44
CA ILE A 244 -4.61 -0.98 14.60
C ILE A 244 -4.08 -1.91 15.69
N ILE A 245 -2.82 -2.24 15.64
CA ILE A 245 -2.24 -3.27 16.51
C ILE A 245 -2.02 -2.72 17.93
N GLU A 246 -1.35 -1.57 18.06
CA GLU A 246 -0.96 -1.05 19.37
C GLU A 246 -2.09 -0.32 20.08
N ASN A 247 -2.77 0.61 19.41
CA ASN A 247 -3.77 1.47 20.04
C ASN A 247 -5.13 0.77 20.16
N ARG A 248 -5.58 0.07 19.12
CA ARG A 248 -6.92 -0.53 19.11
C ARG A 248 -6.94 -1.94 19.70
N HIS A 249 -5.96 -2.79 19.40
CA HIS A 249 -5.90 -4.17 19.88
C HIS A 249 -4.98 -4.36 21.08
N HIS A 250 -4.25 -3.32 21.51
CA HIS A 250 -3.30 -3.34 22.63
C HIS A 250 -2.24 -4.45 22.47
N GLY A 251 -1.90 -4.74 21.25
CA GLY A 251 -0.83 -5.64 20.87
C GLY A 251 0.50 -4.90 20.69
N SER A 252 1.41 -5.52 19.98
CA SER A 252 2.68 -4.90 19.58
C SER A 252 3.03 -5.26 18.15
N ILE A 253 3.74 -4.36 17.48
CA ILE A 253 4.36 -4.61 16.18
C ILE A 253 5.84 -4.32 16.26
N SER A 254 6.64 -5.27 15.78
CA SER A 254 8.08 -5.11 15.63
C SER A 254 8.52 -5.56 14.25
N PHE A 255 9.72 -5.16 13.85
CA PHE A 255 10.30 -5.61 12.60
C PHE A 255 11.81 -5.79 12.72
N ASN A 256 12.34 -6.66 11.87
CA ASN A 256 13.77 -6.79 11.59
C ASN A 256 13.95 -6.70 10.08
N SER A 257 14.89 -5.86 9.63
CA SER A 257 15.15 -5.67 8.21
C SER A 257 16.62 -5.40 7.96
N THR A 258 17.14 -6.05 6.95
CA THR A 258 18.50 -5.86 6.46
C THR A 258 18.42 -5.57 4.97
N LEU A 259 19.10 -4.49 4.55
CA LEU A 259 19.14 -4.09 3.15
C LEU A 259 19.62 -5.26 2.27
N HIS A 260 18.94 -5.50 1.19
CA HIS A 260 19.12 -6.59 0.22
C HIS A 260 18.92 -8.02 0.78
N GLN A 261 18.47 -8.18 2.03
CA GLN A 261 18.17 -9.50 2.60
C GLN A 261 16.67 -9.72 2.84
N GLY A 262 15.91 -8.63 3.00
CA GLY A 262 14.47 -8.67 3.22
C GLY A 262 14.02 -8.08 4.55
N THR A 263 12.75 -8.30 4.87
CA THR A 263 12.12 -7.75 6.08
C THR A 263 11.25 -8.82 6.74
N THR A 264 11.28 -8.84 8.06
CA THR A 264 10.37 -9.65 8.89
C THR A 264 9.58 -8.73 9.79
N PHE A 265 8.26 -8.75 9.70
CA PHE A 265 7.35 -8.11 10.64
C PHE A 265 6.78 -9.15 11.60
N THR A 266 6.69 -8.78 12.88
CA THR A 266 6.06 -9.60 13.91
C THR A 266 4.96 -8.78 14.58
N ILE A 267 3.74 -9.26 14.51
CA ILE A 267 2.58 -8.73 15.22
C ILE A 267 2.27 -9.66 16.38
N THR A 268 2.00 -9.09 17.55
CA THR A 268 1.56 -9.85 18.73
C THR A 268 0.23 -9.27 19.22
N ILE A 269 -0.80 -10.09 19.33
CA ILE A 269 -2.14 -9.70 19.80
C ILE A 269 -2.46 -10.50 21.06
N PRO A 270 -2.75 -9.85 22.21
CA PRO A 270 -3.08 -10.56 23.45
C PRO A 270 -4.39 -11.34 23.32
N ILE A 271 -4.39 -12.58 23.81
CA ILE A 271 -5.59 -13.42 23.90
C ILE A 271 -6.45 -12.87 25.04
N ARG A 272 -7.49 -12.13 24.66
CA ARG A 272 -8.54 -11.65 25.60
C ARG A 272 -9.70 -12.65 25.55
N LYS A 273 -10.18 -13.00 26.75
CA LYS A 273 -11.39 -13.82 26.90
C LYS A 273 -12.63 -12.96 26.79
#